data_0bd88ec11a6f7cb111da00f3a837ae4c
#
_entry.id   0bd88ec11a6f7cb111da00f3a837ae4c
#
_cell.length_a   1.000
_cell.length_b   1.000
_cell.length_c   1.000
_cell.angle_alpha   90.00
_cell.angle_beta   90.00
_cell.angle_gamma   90.00
#
_symmetry.space_group_name_H-M   'P 1'
#
loop_
_entity.id
_entity.type
_entity.pdbx_description
1 polymer ?
#
loop_
_entity_poly.entity_id
_entity_poly.type
_entity_poly.pdbx_seq_one_letter_code
_entity_poly.pdbx_strand_id
1 'polypeptide(L)'
;MSACRSARWVPLLRLIGACGAGALAVPAFAPYGLYPLALLSPALLLLLLGRGGSPGEGARLGWCYGVGLLGFGVFWMHISIDRFGNVGSALAILLTLFFIFTMALYYALLGWGVRRLSGAGAGGGPLLLFAGLWVLGEWLRGWLLGGFPWLVLGYSQIDSALAGWAPLFGVYGVSLVLVLGAGLLVMGLRGGPGRIPALLFLAALWGGGAALQTLEWTRPGEALRISLVQGNIAQELKWKRAQLAPTLRLYRELTEPHWESDIVIWPETAVPAFAHQVEEAFLAPLSERARETDTALLLGVPVWEDAGRRYYNAMLSLGAVRDHYYKRHLVPFGEFMPLRSLLGPLLEWMQVPMSDFAAGEGGASLIRLGRFRAGVSICYEDAFGEEMLAALPLADFLVNASNDAWFGDSLAPHQHLQIARQRALEMGRYLLRATNTGISAIIDPQGRLLGTSPAFRRHVLQGSIRVMHGTTPYVRWGNAVAVLLAAALALLGWRVCRRGDSTAADRCANRSECVY
;
A
#
# COMPACT_ATOMS: atom_id res chain seq x y z
N MET A 1 -7.31 -32.49 40.42
CA MET A 1 -6.38 -32.45 39.28
C MET A 1 -6.98 -31.83 38.00
N SER A 2 -8.28 -31.64 37.86
CA SER A 2 -8.94 -31.08 36.66
C SER A 2 -8.88 -29.54 36.56
N ALA A 3 -8.93 -28.80 37.68
CA ALA A 3 -8.91 -27.34 37.72
C ALA A 3 -7.55 -26.72 37.32
N CYS A 4 -6.43 -27.41 37.50
CA CYS A 4 -5.08 -26.90 37.18
C CYS A 4 -4.74 -27.05 35.68
N ARG A 5 -5.45 -27.91 34.92
CA ARG A 5 -5.29 -28.05 33.47
C ARG A 5 -6.01 -26.94 32.72
N SER A 6 -7.17 -26.48 33.19
CA SER A 6 -7.93 -25.40 32.51
C SER A 6 -7.21 -24.05 32.53
N ALA A 7 -6.45 -23.72 33.60
CA ALA A 7 -5.70 -22.48 33.72
C ALA A 7 -4.53 -22.33 32.73
N ARG A 8 -3.99 -23.43 32.20
CA ARG A 8 -2.88 -23.40 31.22
C ARG A 8 -3.33 -23.16 29.78
N TRP A 9 -4.58 -23.49 29.43
CA TRP A 9 -5.10 -23.37 28.07
C TRP A 9 -5.64 -21.98 27.76
N VAL A 10 -6.10 -21.21 28.73
CA VAL A 10 -6.65 -19.86 28.54
C VAL A 10 -5.66 -18.92 27.86
N PRO A 11 -4.37 -18.84 28.26
CA PRO A 11 -3.40 -17.97 27.55
C PRO A 11 -3.18 -18.43 26.10
N LEU A 12 -3.09 -19.73 25.81
CA LEU A 12 -2.89 -20.25 24.47
C LEU A 12 -4.08 -19.93 23.55
N LEU A 13 -5.32 -20.13 24.02
CA LEU A 13 -6.52 -19.81 23.27
C LEU A 13 -6.61 -18.30 22.92
N ARG A 14 -6.14 -17.41 23.82
CA ARG A 14 -6.08 -15.98 23.55
C ARG A 14 -5.06 -15.64 22.45
N LEU A 15 -3.90 -16.30 22.42
CA LEU A 15 -2.89 -16.12 21.36
C LEU A 15 -3.40 -16.63 20.00
N ILE A 16 -4.04 -17.80 19.98
CA ILE A 16 -4.70 -18.35 18.78
C ILE A 16 -5.80 -17.41 18.31
N GLY A 17 -6.63 -16.90 19.24
CA GLY A 17 -7.68 -15.94 18.93
C GLY A 17 -7.13 -14.62 18.36
N ALA A 18 -5.98 -14.14 18.85
CA ALA A 18 -5.32 -12.95 18.30
C ALA A 18 -4.79 -13.21 16.88
N CYS A 19 -4.17 -14.38 16.63
CA CYS A 19 -3.74 -14.77 15.29
C CYS A 19 -4.94 -14.88 14.34
N GLY A 20 -6.03 -15.53 14.76
CA GLY A 20 -7.28 -15.61 14.00
C GLY A 20 -7.90 -14.23 13.74
N ALA A 21 -7.86 -13.32 14.71
CA ALA A 21 -8.32 -11.95 14.51
C ALA A 21 -7.51 -11.20 13.45
N GLY A 22 -6.17 -11.39 13.43
CA GLY A 22 -5.31 -10.84 12.37
C GLY A 22 -5.62 -11.44 11.00
N ALA A 23 -5.73 -12.76 10.90
CA ALA A 23 -6.09 -13.46 9.68
C ALA A 23 -7.46 -13.03 9.13
N LEU A 24 -8.43 -12.74 10.02
CA LEU A 24 -9.77 -12.25 9.66
C LEU A 24 -9.75 -10.92 8.89
N ALA A 25 -8.72 -10.11 9.04
CA ALA A 25 -8.60 -8.87 8.27
C ALA A 25 -8.28 -9.12 6.79
N VAL A 26 -7.64 -10.24 6.43
CA VAL A 26 -7.15 -10.47 5.06
C VAL A 26 -8.28 -10.51 4.02
N PRO A 27 -9.41 -11.19 4.23
CA PRO A 27 -10.52 -11.15 3.29
C PRO A 27 -11.18 -9.77 3.11
N ALA A 28 -10.85 -8.80 3.97
CA ALA A 28 -11.31 -7.42 3.77
C ALA A 28 -10.59 -6.72 2.61
N PHE A 29 -9.42 -7.19 2.22
CA PHE A 29 -8.66 -6.68 1.09
C PHE A 29 -9.05 -7.40 -0.22
N ALA A 30 -8.59 -6.82 -1.35
CA ALA A 30 -8.74 -7.44 -2.65
C ALA A 30 -8.02 -8.81 -2.69
N PRO A 31 -8.55 -9.78 -3.45
CA PRO A 31 -9.72 -9.70 -4.33
C PRO A 31 -11.08 -9.88 -3.64
N TYR A 32 -11.12 -10.23 -2.36
CA TYR A 32 -12.36 -10.64 -1.67
C TYR A 32 -13.28 -9.46 -1.35
N GLY A 33 -12.73 -8.31 -0.93
CA GLY A 33 -13.48 -7.08 -0.68
C GLY A 33 -14.50 -7.13 0.47
N LEU A 34 -14.35 -8.07 1.41
CA LEU A 34 -15.24 -8.20 2.58
C LEU A 34 -14.88 -7.14 3.64
N TYR A 35 -14.93 -5.87 3.25
CA TYR A 35 -14.45 -4.72 4.03
C TYR A 35 -15.00 -4.62 5.47
N PRO A 36 -16.20 -5.13 5.86
CA PRO A 36 -16.65 -5.11 7.26
C PRO A 36 -15.75 -5.92 8.19
N LEU A 37 -15.02 -6.92 7.67
CA LEU A 37 -14.09 -7.72 8.46
C LEU A 37 -12.91 -6.89 8.98
N ALA A 38 -12.52 -5.84 8.27
CA ALA A 38 -11.50 -4.90 8.73
C ALA A 38 -11.94 -4.08 9.96
N LEU A 39 -13.24 -3.92 10.21
CA LEU A 39 -13.77 -3.33 11.45
C LEU A 39 -13.74 -4.35 12.59
N LEU A 40 -14.12 -5.60 12.32
CA LEU A 40 -14.21 -6.66 13.33
C LEU A 40 -12.83 -7.10 13.82
N SER A 41 -11.85 -7.18 12.94
CA SER A 41 -10.50 -7.64 13.24
C SER A 41 -9.82 -6.83 14.36
N PRO A 42 -9.64 -5.50 14.26
CA PRO A 42 -9.08 -4.70 15.36
C PRO A 42 -10.00 -4.64 16.58
N ALA A 43 -11.34 -4.75 16.42
CA ALA A 43 -12.27 -4.84 17.54
C ALA A 43 -11.99 -6.11 18.39
N LEU A 44 -11.77 -7.25 17.74
CA LEU A 44 -11.39 -8.49 18.42
C LEU A 44 -10.05 -8.38 19.14
N LEU A 45 -9.03 -7.78 18.51
CA LEU A 45 -7.75 -7.53 19.18
C LEU A 45 -7.94 -6.64 20.41
N LEU A 46 -8.72 -5.56 20.30
CA LEU A 46 -9.02 -4.67 21.42
C LEU A 46 -9.73 -5.40 22.57
N LEU A 47 -10.65 -6.30 22.25
CA LEU A 47 -11.32 -7.16 23.25
C LEU A 47 -10.32 -8.11 23.94
N LEU A 48 -9.41 -8.73 23.20
CA LEU A 48 -8.37 -9.63 23.72
C LEU A 48 -7.33 -8.88 24.57
N LEU A 49 -6.97 -7.66 24.16
CA LEU A 49 -6.14 -6.81 25.00
C LEU A 49 -6.85 -6.47 26.32
N GLY A 50 -8.13 -6.11 26.34
CA GLY A 50 -8.99 -5.97 27.50
C GLY A 50 -8.38 -5.14 28.64
N ARG A 51 -8.95 -5.31 29.85
CA ARG A 51 -8.42 -4.71 31.10
C ARG A 51 -7.57 -5.73 31.86
N GLY A 52 -6.41 -5.26 32.37
CA GLY A 52 -5.50 -6.10 33.14
C GLY A 52 -4.56 -6.97 32.27
N GLY A 53 -3.55 -7.51 32.86
CA GLY A 53 -2.46 -8.26 32.24
C GLY A 53 -1.20 -7.42 32.02
N SER A 54 -0.07 -8.09 31.85
CA SER A 54 1.23 -7.43 31.72
C SER A 54 1.43 -6.82 30.32
N PRO A 55 2.28 -5.79 30.20
CA PRO A 55 2.69 -5.27 28.89
C PRO A 55 3.27 -6.35 27.96
N GLY A 56 4.01 -7.34 28.52
CA GLY A 56 4.54 -8.46 27.77
C GLY A 56 3.45 -9.39 27.22
N GLU A 57 2.32 -9.56 27.91
CA GLU A 57 1.16 -10.28 27.38
C GLU A 57 0.53 -9.50 26.22
N GLY A 58 0.41 -8.16 26.34
CA GLY A 58 -0.04 -7.29 25.26
C GLY A 58 0.85 -7.41 24.02
N ALA A 59 2.17 -7.43 24.20
CA ALA A 59 3.13 -7.63 23.11
C ALA A 59 2.91 -8.97 22.40
N ARG A 60 2.73 -10.07 23.15
CA ARG A 60 2.49 -11.40 22.57
C ARG A 60 1.18 -11.47 21.78
N LEU A 61 0.10 -10.87 22.30
CA LEU A 61 -1.19 -10.80 21.61
C LEU A 61 -1.07 -9.97 20.31
N GLY A 62 -0.43 -8.80 20.38
CA GLY A 62 -0.16 -7.99 19.21
C GLY A 62 0.69 -8.72 18.17
N TRP A 63 1.77 -9.37 18.61
CA TRP A 63 2.63 -10.14 17.71
C TRP A 63 1.87 -11.27 17.00
N CYS A 64 1.08 -12.06 17.74
CA CYS A 64 0.24 -13.12 17.15
C CYS A 64 -0.77 -12.55 16.15
N TYR A 65 -1.38 -11.40 16.46
CA TYR A 65 -2.25 -10.69 15.51
C TYR A 65 -1.50 -10.33 14.22
N GLY A 66 -0.32 -9.71 14.34
CA GLY A 66 0.54 -9.38 13.21
C GLY A 66 0.92 -10.59 12.38
N VAL A 67 1.27 -11.71 13.02
CA VAL A 67 1.56 -12.98 12.35
C VAL A 67 0.33 -13.49 11.58
N GLY A 68 -0.86 -13.40 12.16
CA GLY A 68 -2.11 -13.77 11.47
C GLY A 68 -2.37 -12.88 10.23
N LEU A 69 -2.31 -11.55 10.39
CA LEU A 69 -2.54 -10.62 9.29
C LEU A 69 -1.52 -10.79 8.16
N LEU A 70 -0.23 -10.74 8.49
CA LEU A 70 0.84 -10.77 7.49
C LEU A 70 1.05 -12.20 6.96
N GLY A 71 0.92 -13.22 7.80
CA GLY A 71 1.07 -14.62 7.41
C GLY A 71 0.09 -15.05 6.32
N PHE A 72 -1.17 -14.61 6.41
CA PHE A 72 -2.16 -14.89 5.38
C PHE A 72 -2.20 -13.84 4.27
N GLY A 73 -1.80 -12.59 4.56
CA GLY A 73 -1.94 -11.49 3.62
C GLY A 73 -0.76 -11.28 2.68
N VAL A 74 0.49 -11.62 3.10
CA VAL A 74 1.69 -11.40 2.28
C VAL A 74 2.56 -12.66 2.11
N PHE A 75 2.06 -13.84 2.44
CA PHE A 75 2.79 -15.10 2.27
C PHE A 75 3.21 -15.37 0.81
N TRP A 76 2.53 -14.77 -0.15
CA TRP A 76 2.88 -14.81 -1.58
C TRP A 76 4.31 -14.34 -1.87
N MET A 77 4.99 -13.64 -0.97
CA MET A 77 6.39 -13.23 -1.13
C MET A 77 7.33 -14.42 -1.35
N HIS A 78 7.03 -15.61 -0.78
CA HIS A 78 7.83 -16.81 -1.01
C HIS A 78 7.93 -17.18 -2.48
N ILE A 79 6.90 -16.87 -3.31
CA ILE A 79 6.89 -17.16 -4.76
C ILE A 79 8.03 -16.39 -5.45
N SER A 80 8.17 -15.11 -5.12
CA SER A 80 9.22 -14.28 -5.69
C SER A 80 10.62 -14.72 -5.25
N ILE A 81 10.78 -15.01 -3.95
CA ILE A 81 12.06 -15.44 -3.37
C ILE A 81 12.49 -16.81 -3.93
N ASP A 82 11.54 -17.76 -4.08
CA ASP A 82 11.82 -19.09 -4.62
C ASP A 82 12.20 -19.03 -6.12
N ARG A 83 11.33 -18.38 -6.93
CA ARG A 83 11.50 -18.41 -8.40
C ARG A 83 12.67 -17.55 -8.89
N PHE A 84 12.93 -16.42 -8.25
CA PHE A 84 13.90 -15.43 -8.73
C PHE A 84 15.12 -15.26 -7.82
N GLY A 85 15.04 -15.68 -6.55
CA GLY A 85 16.18 -15.72 -5.65
C GLY A 85 17.04 -16.97 -5.80
N ASN A 86 16.60 -17.97 -6.57
CA ASN A 86 17.28 -19.26 -6.80
C ASN A 86 17.74 -19.98 -5.51
N VAL A 87 16.98 -19.81 -4.43
CA VAL A 87 17.34 -20.33 -3.08
C VAL A 87 16.62 -21.62 -2.71
N GLY A 88 15.63 -22.04 -3.52
CA GLY A 88 14.77 -23.18 -3.26
C GLY A 88 13.66 -22.90 -2.25
N SER A 89 12.55 -23.64 -2.39
CA SER A 89 11.27 -23.35 -1.70
C SER A 89 11.39 -23.37 -0.18
N ALA A 90 12.20 -24.26 0.40
CA ALA A 90 12.37 -24.34 1.85
C ALA A 90 12.97 -23.04 2.43
N LEU A 91 14.06 -22.53 1.83
CA LEU A 91 14.69 -21.30 2.29
C LEU A 91 13.82 -20.07 1.96
N ALA A 92 13.13 -20.06 0.82
CA ALA A 92 12.18 -19.00 0.47
C ALA A 92 11.07 -18.88 1.51
N ILE A 93 10.50 -19.99 1.97
CA ILE A 93 9.50 -20.01 3.04
C ILE A 93 10.09 -19.52 4.36
N LEU A 94 11.29 -19.95 4.74
CA LEU A 94 11.95 -19.51 5.97
C LEU A 94 12.22 -17.99 5.95
N LEU A 95 12.71 -17.44 4.86
CA LEU A 95 12.94 -16.00 4.70
C LEU A 95 11.63 -15.21 4.75
N THR A 96 10.57 -15.74 4.14
CA THR A 96 9.24 -15.13 4.21
C THR A 96 8.68 -15.15 5.63
N LEU A 97 8.81 -16.25 6.35
CA LEU A 97 8.39 -16.34 7.76
C LEU A 97 9.22 -15.39 8.65
N PHE A 98 10.53 -15.29 8.41
CA PHE A 98 11.39 -14.33 9.11
C PHE A 98 10.91 -12.89 8.89
N PHE A 99 10.60 -12.53 7.64
CA PHE A 99 10.04 -11.23 7.31
C PHE A 99 8.70 -10.99 8.03
N ILE A 100 7.76 -11.94 7.97
CA ILE A 100 6.45 -11.85 8.63
C ILE A 100 6.62 -11.66 10.15
N PHE A 101 7.47 -12.44 10.79
CA PHE A 101 7.70 -12.37 12.23
C PHE A 101 8.34 -11.04 12.65
N THR A 102 9.25 -10.53 11.83
CA THR A 102 9.87 -9.22 12.04
C THR A 102 8.85 -8.09 11.88
N MET A 103 8.06 -8.11 10.81
CA MET A 103 7.00 -7.11 10.59
C MET A 103 5.89 -7.19 11.65
N ALA A 104 5.61 -8.36 12.22
CA ALA A 104 4.65 -8.52 13.31
C ALA A 104 5.09 -7.80 14.61
N LEU A 105 6.36 -7.40 14.74
CA LEU A 105 6.85 -6.62 15.87
C LEU A 105 6.18 -5.24 15.98
N TYR A 106 5.73 -4.64 14.88
CA TYR A 106 4.96 -3.38 14.93
C TYR A 106 3.66 -3.57 15.72
N TYR A 107 2.97 -4.70 15.52
CA TYR A 107 1.77 -5.03 16.28
C TYR A 107 2.08 -5.48 17.71
N ALA A 108 3.26 -6.07 17.95
CA ALA A 108 3.75 -6.33 19.31
C ALA A 108 3.94 -5.03 20.09
N LEU A 109 4.56 -4.01 19.46
CA LEU A 109 4.73 -2.67 20.05
C LEU A 109 3.38 -2.00 20.33
N LEU A 110 2.41 -2.13 19.41
CA LEU A 110 1.04 -1.67 19.63
C LEU A 110 0.43 -2.31 20.88
N GLY A 111 0.43 -3.64 20.95
CA GLY A 111 -0.15 -4.38 22.09
C GLY A 111 0.56 -4.08 23.42
N TRP A 112 1.90 -3.98 23.39
CA TRP A 112 2.71 -3.55 24.55
C TRP A 112 2.35 -2.12 24.98
N GLY A 113 2.29 -1.18 24.03
CA GLY A 113 2.00 0.23 24.28
C GLY A 113 0.62 0.43 24.88
N VAL A 114 -0.40 -0.22 24.32
CA VAL A 114 -1.77 -0.17 24.83
C VAL A 114 -1.80 -0.66 26.29
N ARG A 115 -1.21 -1.82 26.60
CA ARG A 115 -1.21 -2.37 27.96
C ARG A 115 -0.36 -1.53 28.93
N ARG A 116 0.79 -1.01 28.48
CA ARG A 116 1.69 -0.20 29.33
C ARG A 116 1.10 1.15 29.70
N LEU A 117 0.33 1.74 28.80
CA LEU A 117 -0.16 3.11 28.91
C LEU A 117 -1.62 3.23 29.35
N SER A 118 -2.43 2.14 29.23
CA SER A 118 -3.84 2.17 29.65
C SER A 118 -4.04 2.13 31.16
N GLY A 119 -3.10 1.60 31.94
CA GLY A 119 -3.27 1.43 33.38
C GLY A 119 -4.52 0.64 33.76
N ALA A 120 -5.10 0.94 34.93
CA ALA A 120 -6.41 0.43 35.38
C ALA A 120 -7.58 1.29 34.89
N GLY A 121 -7.34 2.32 34.08
CA GLY A 121 -8.32 3.30 33.62
C GLY A 121 -9.54 2.70 32.94
N ALA A 122 -10.72 3.20 33.32
CA ALA A 122 -12.01 2.85 32.72
C ALA A 122 -12.45 3.93 31.72
N GLY A 123 -13.21 3.56 30.69
CA GLY A 123 -13.81 4.52 29.76
C GLY A 123 -13.19 4.52 28.37
N GLY A 124 -13.27 5.66 27.67
CA GLY A 124 -12.83 5.82 26.28
C GLY A 124 -11.30 5.94 26.09
N GLY A 125 -10.51 6.12 27.18
CA GLY A 125 -9.06 6.30 27.07
C GLY A 125 -8.34 5.18 26.33
N PRO A 126 -8.52 3.90 26.70
CA PRO A 126 -7.91 2.79 25.99
C PRO A 126 -8.26 2.69 24.49
N LEU A 127 -9.48 3.12 24.11
CA LEU A 127 -9.93 3.16 22.72
C LEU A 127 -9.15 4.20 21.92
N LEU A 128 -9.06 5.44 22.44
CA LEU A 128 -8.30 6.52 21.78
C LEU A 128 -6.83 6.17 21.65
N LEU A 129 -6.25 5.61 22.71
CA LEU A 129 -4.87 5.15 22.75
C LEU A 129 -4.62 4.07 21.69
N PHE A 130 -5.51 3.07 21.60
CA PHE A 130 -5.41 1.98 20.65
C PHE A 130 -5.46 2.49 19.20
N ALA A 131 -6.43 3.36 18.87
CA ALA A 131 -6.56 3.90 17.53
C ALA A 131 -5.36 4.77 17.13
N GLY A 132 -4.89 5.64 18.03
CA GLY A 132 -3.72 6.47 17.77
C GLY A 132 -2.45 5.64 17.57
N LEU A 133 -2.16 4.70 18.47
CA LEU A 133 -0.97 3.83 18.37
C LEU A 133 -1.04 2.91 17.14
N TRP A 134 -2.23 2.47 16.72
CA TRP A 134 -2.40 1.69 15.51
C TRP A 134 -1.89 2.43 14.28
N VAL A 135 -2.40 3.64 14.05
CA VAL A 135 -2.05 4.45 12.87
C VAL A 135 -0.59 4.90 12.91
N LEU A 136 -0.07 5.24 14.09
CA LEU A 136 1.36 5.53 14.25
C LEU A 136 2.23 4.30 13.91
N GLY A 137 1.79 3.10 14.26
CA GLY A 137 2.45 1.85 13.90
C GLY A 137 2.39 1.56 12.39
N GLU A 138 1.24 1.77 11.73
CA GLU A 138 1.12 1.65 10.28
C GLU A 138 2.00 2.67 9.55
N TRP A 139 1.99 3.93 9.98
CA TRP A 139 2.83 4.98 9.43
C TRP A 139 4.32 4.68 9.60
N LEU A 140 4.75 4.27 10.81
CA LEU A 140 6.14 3.90 11.07
C LEU A 140 6.59 2.74 10.17
N ARG A 141 5.74 1.72 9.98
CA ARG A 141 5.98 0.60 9.06
C ARG A 141 6.04 1.05 7.60
N GLY A 142 5.43 2.18 7.28
CA GLY A 142 5.40 2.74 5.92
C GLY A 142 6.72 3.36 5.45
N TRP A 143 7.69 3.64 6.35
CA TRP A 143 8.94 4.28 5.95
C TRP A 143 10.19 3.74 6.68
N LEU A 144 10.04 3.18 7.86
CA LEU A 144 11.19 2.67 8.62
C LEU A 144 11.85 1.49 7.89
N LEU A 145 13.19 1.53 7.74
CA LEU A 145 13.99 0.52 7.03
C LEU A 145 13.58 0.30 5.56
N GLY A 146 13.21 1.37 4.87
CA GLY A 146 12.74 1.33 3.48
C GLY A 146 11.23 1.19 3.34
N GLY A 147 10.53 0.91 4.44
CA GLY A 147 9.07 0.85 4.48
C GLY A 147 8.45 -0.39 3.85
N PHE A 148 7.31 -0.82 4.43
CA PHE A 148 6.43 -1.83 3.85
C PHE A 148 4.97 -1.45 4.11
N PRO A 149 4.41 -0.45 3.38
CA PRO A 149 3.05 0.03 3.58
C PRO A 149 1.99 -0.89 2.97
N TRP A 150 2.16 -2.20 3.02
CA TRP A 150 1.22 -3.20 2.55
C TRP A 150 0.21 -3.55 3.62
N LEU A 151 -1.03 -3.89 3.27
CA LEU A 151 -2.11 -4.19 4.22
C LEU A 151 -2.33 -3.12 5.30
N VAL A 152 -2.18 -1.83 4.94
CA VAL A 152 -2.69 -0.73 5.75
C VAL A 152 -4.21 -0.82 5.73
N LEU A 153 -4.86 -0.83 6.90
CA LEU A 153 -6.30 -1.15 6.99
C LEU A 153 -7.17 -0.22 6.14
N GLY A 154 -6.76 1.02 5.96
CA GLY A 154 -7.47 1.99 5.12
C GLY A 154 -7.69 1.53 3.68
N TYR A 155 -6.75 0.75 3.10
CA TYR A 155 -6.93 0.24 1.74
C TYR A 155 -8.16 -0.66 1.59
N SER A 156 -8.50 -1.44 2.62
CA SER A 156 -9.67 -2.32 2.62
C SER A 156 -10.99 -1.58 2.45
N GLN A 157 -11.01 -0.26 2.68
CA GLN A 157 -12.20 0.57 2.73
C GLN A 157 -12.52 1.29 1.42
N ILE A 158 -11.77 1.04 0.34
CA ILE A 158 -11.93 1.75 -0.93
C ILE A 158 -13.34 1.63 -1.54
N ASP A 159 -14.06 0.55 -1.24
CA ASP A 159 -15.43 0.30 -1.69
C ASP A 159 -16.49 0.54 -0.60
N SER A 160 -16.09 1.14 0.54
CA SER A 160 -16.97 1.47 1.65
C SER A 160 -17.25 2.98 1.74
N ALA A 161 -18.23 3.37 2.58
CA ALA A 161 -18.48 4.78 2.87
C ALA A 161 -17.24 5.49 3.45
N LEU A 162 -16.34 4.78 4.14
CA LEU A 162 -15.14 5.37 4.73
C LEU A 162 -14.12 5.86 3.70
N ALA A 163 -14.19 5.42 2.44
CA ALA A 163 -13.36 5.91 1.35
C ALA A 163 -13.43 7.45 1.20
N GLY A 164 -14.57 8.07 1.54
CA GLY A 164 -14.73 9.51 1.50
C GLY A 164 -13.77 10.32 2.38
N TRP A 165 -13.15 9.70 3.39
CA TRP A 165 -12.12 10.34 4.22
C TRP A 165 -10.76 10.40 3.54
N ALA A 166 -10.52 9.59 2.49
CA ALA A 166 -9.22 9.51 1.84
C ALA A 166 -8.74 10.81 1.17
N PRO A 167 -9.58 11.59 0.45
CA PRO A 167 -9.18 12.88 -0.12
C PRO A 167 -8.80 13.94 0.93
N LEU A 168 -9.22 13.75 2.19
CA LEU A 168 -8.87 14.64 3.31
C LEU A 168 -7.58 14.20 4.00
N PHE A 169 -7.45 12.92 4.33
CA PHE A 169 -6.47 12.44 5.31
C PHE A 169 -5.63 11.25 4.81
N GLY A 170 -5.79 10.84 3.56
CA GLY A 170 -5.10 9.70 2.98
C GLY A 170 -5.51 8.37 3.63
N VAL A 171 -4.82 7.30 3.25
CA VAL A 171 -5.08 5.94 3.74
C VAL A 171 -4.96 5.81 5.25
N TYR A 172 -4.03 6.53 5.87
CA TYR A 172 -3.85 6.52 7.33
C TYR A 172 -5.01 7.18 8.08
N GLY A 173 -5.62 8.22 7.48
CA GLY A 173 -6.84 8.81 8.02
C GLY A 173 -8.04 7.86 7.93
N VAL A 174 -8.16 7.11 6.84
CA VAL A 174 -9.18 6.06 6.70
C VAL A 174 -8.95 4.96 7.74
N SER A 175 -7.69 4.51 7.95
CA SER A 175 -7.33 3.58 9.04
C SER A 175 -7.73 4.13 10.41
N LEU A 176 -7.46 5.42 10.68
CA LEU A 176 -7.81 6.05 11.95
C LEU A 176 -9.31 6.00 12.23
N VAL A 177 -10.13 6.39 11.25
CA VAL A 177 -11.60 6.36 11.35
C VAL A 177 -12.09 4.92 11.54
N LEU A 178 -11.54 3.96 10.81
CA LEU A 178 -11.91 2.55 10.92
C LEU A 178 -11.59 1.97 12.30
N VAL A 179 -10.38 2.20 12.82
CA VAL A 179 -9.96 1.67 14.13
C VAL A 179 -10.67 2.38 15.30
N LEU A 180 -10.94 3.68 15.17
CA LEU A 180 -11.87 4.38 16.09
C LEU A 180 -13.25 3.73 16.07
N GLY A 181 -13.78 3.44 14.88
CA GLY A 181 -15.05 2.75 14.70
C GLY A 181 -15.05 1.36 15.36
N ALA A 182 -13.95 0.59 15.25
CA ALA A 182 -13.81 -0.69 15.93
C ALA A 182 -13.91 -0.55 17.46
N GLY A 183 -13.29 0.47 18.02
CA GLY A 183 -13.39 0.76 19.44
C GLY A 183 -14.78 1.20 19.87
N LEU A 184 -15.45 2.05 19.08
CA LEU A 184 -16.81 2.49 19.32
C LEU A 184 -17.80 1.32 19.25
N LEU A 185 -17.59 0.39 18.31
CA LEU A 185 -18.36 -0.85 18.22
C LEU A 185 -18.23 -1.67 19.52
N VAL A 186 -16.99 -1.85 20.01
CA VAL A 186 -16.74 -2.55 21.29
C VAL A 186 -17.44 -1.87 22.46
N MET A 187 -17.43 -0.51 22.53
CA MET A 187 -18.16 0.24 23.54
C MET A 187 -19.67 0.04 23.42
N GLY A 188 -20.22 0.12 22.22
CA GLY A 188 -21.63 -0.07 21.95
C GLY A 188 -22.13 -1.45 22.35
N LEU A 189 -21.33 -2.49 22.08
CA LEU A 189 -21.67 -3.89 22.41
C LEU A 189 -21.57 -4.19 23.93
N ARG A 190 -20.66 -3.53 24.66
CA ARG A 190 -20.51 -3.73 26.11
C ARG A 190 -21.67 -3.17 26.94
N GLY A 191 -22.50 -2.30 26.37
CA GLY A 191 -23.60 -1.65 27.08
C GLY A 191 -23.13 -0.52 28.01
N GLY A 192 -24.04 -0.07 28.90
CA GLY A 192 -23.79 1.03 29.83
C GLY A 192 -24.11 2.40 29.25
N PRO A 193 -23.88 3.51 30.02
CA PRO A 193 -24.32 4.87 29.64
C PRO A 193 -23.61 5.42 28.40
N GLY A 194 -22.45 4.87 28.02
CA GLY A 194 -21.72 5.25 26.82
C GLY A 194 -22.17 4.56 25.53
N ARG A 195 -23.11 3.62 25.59
CA ARG A 195 -23.55 2.81 24.44
C ARG A 195 -24.14 3.67 23.32
N ILE A 196 -25.13 4.48 23.65
CA ILE A 196 -25.85 5.30 22.65
C ILE A 196 -24.91 6.32 22.00
N PRO A 197 -24.16 7.14 22.75
CA PRO A 197 -23.17 8.04 22.17
C PRO A 197 -22.14 7.32 21.26
N ALA A 198 -21.65 6.14 21.65
CA ALA A 198 -20.70 5.37 20.84
C ALA A 198 -21.30 4.94 19.50
N LEU A 199 -22.53 4.42 19.51
CA LEU A 199 -23.21 4.00 18.28
C LEU A 199 -23.59 5.19 17.38
N LEU A 200 -24.01 6.32 17.97
CA LEU A 200 -24.27 7.54 17.20
C LEU A 200 -22.98 8.08 16.55
N PHE A 201 -21.88 8.09 17.28
CA PHE A 201 -20.60 8.54 16.73
C PHE A 201 -20.06 7.57 15.67
N LEU A 202 -20.22 6.26 15.87
CA LEU A 202 -19.93 5.25 14.84
C LEU A 202 -20.72 5.55 13.55
N ALA A 203 -22.04 5.76 13.67
CA ALA A 203 -22.88 6.10 12.52
C ALA A 203 -22.46 7.42 11.86
N ALA A 204 -22.06 8.42 12.65
CA ALA A 204 -21.57 9.70 12.15
C ALA A 204 -20.27 9.58 11.35
N LEU A 205 -19.34 8.68 11.74
CA LEU A 205 -18.11 8.42 10.97
C LEU A 205 -18.42 7.84 9.59
N TRP A 206 -19.35 6.88 9.50
CA TRP A 206 -19.78 6.30 8.21
C TRP A 206 -20.61 7.29 7.39
N GLY A 207 -21.57 7.97 8.03
CA GLY A 207 -22.36 9.00 7.37
C GLY A 207 -21.52 10.17 6.86
N GLY A 208 -20.52 10.61 7.64
CA GLY A 208 -19.56 11.63 7.23
C GLY A 208 -18.75 11.20 6.01
N GLY A 209 -18.24 9.97 6.02
CA GLY A 209 -17.52 9.41 4.86
C GLY A 209 -18.43 9.35 3.61
N ALA A 210 -19.67 8.87 3.75
CA ALA A 210 -20.62 8.85 2.65
C ALA A 210 -20.93 10.27 2.11
N ALA A 211 -21.08 11.25 2.98
CA ALA A 211 -21.28 12.64 2.58
C ALA A 211 -20.06 13.22 1.86
N LEU A 212 -18.83 12.90 2.31
CA LEU A 212 -17.60 13.35 1.67
C LEU A 212 -17.39 12.75 0.28
N GLN A 213 -17.94 11.57 -0.01
CA GLN A 213 -17.90 10.97 -1.35
C GLN A 213 -18.70 11.75 -2.38
N THR A 214 -19.65 12.60 -1.97
CA THR A 214 -20.44 13.45 -2.87
C THR A 214 -19.70 14.72 -3.29
N LEU A 215 -18.55 15.03 -2.65
CA LEU A 215 -17.79 16.24 -2.94
C LEU A 215 -16.85 16.03 -4.11
N GLU A 216 -16.90 16.95 -5.06
CA GLU A 216 -15.97 17.03 -6.17
C GLU A 216 -14.75 17.88 -5.79
N TRP A 217 -13.64 17.23 -5.43
CA TRP A 217 -12.40 17.89 -5.02
C TRP A 217 -11.61 18.43 -6.21
N THR A 218 -11.80 17.84 -7.40
CA THR A 218 -11.09 18.19 -8.63
C THR A 218 -12.09 18.30 -9.77
N ARG A 219 -11.73 19.06 -10.82
CA ARG A 219 -12.62 19.35 -11.93
C ARG A 219 -12.09 18.69 -13.21
N PRO A 220 -12.96 18.00 -13.99
CA PRO A 220 -12.58 17.42 -15.26
C PRO A 220 -12.35 18.49 -16.32
N GLY A 221 -11.29 18.33 -17.10
CA GLY A 221 -10.98 19.10 -18.30
C GLY A 221 -11.18 18.30 -19.57
N GLU A 222 -10.21 18.40 -20.47
CA GLU A 222 -10.18 17.72 -21.77
C GLU A 222 -10.24 16.19 -21.65
N ALA A 223 -10.91 15.54 -22.58
CA ALA A 223 -10.95 14.08 -22.68
C ALA A 223 -9.78 13.55 -23.52
N LEU A 224 -9.21 12.41 -23.11
CA LEU A 224 -8.10 11.73 -23.76
C LEU A 224 -8.42 10.27 -24.01
N ARG A 225 -8.05 9.77 -25.20
CA ARG A 225 -8.12 8.36 -25.57
C ARG A 225 -6.82 7.67 -25.14
N ILE A 226 -6.95 6.58 -24.40
CA ILE A 226 -5.81 5.87 -23.77
C ILE A 226 -5.79 4.43 -24.25
N SER A 227 -4.59 3.92 -24.52
CA SER A 227 -4.33 2.49 -24.72
C SER A 227 -3.23 2.01 -23.78
N LEU A 228 -3.54 1.01 -22.95
CA LEU A 228 -2.59 0.35 -22.03
C LEU A 228 -2.23 -1.01 -22.62
N VAL A 229 -0.95 -1.20 -22.95
CA VAL A 229 -0.46 -2.41 -23.63
C VAL A 229 0.07 -3.41 -22.62
N GLN A 230 -0.47 -4.62 -22.61
CA GLN A 230 -0.08 -5.74 -21.75
C GLN A 230 0.54 -6.86 -22.59
N GLY A 231 1.87 -7.01 -22.51
CA GLY A 231 2.61 -7.95 -23.35
C GLY A 231 2.55 -9.40 -22.88
N ASN A 232 2.29 -9.63 -21.58
CA ASN A 232 2.31 -10.95 -20.94
C ASN A 232 3.59 -11.74 -21.23
N ILE A 233 4.73 -11.10 -21.03
CA ILE A 233 6.05 -11.72 -21.14
C ILE A 233 6.43 -12.37 -19.82
N ALA A 234 6.70 -13.69 -19.85
CA ALA A 234 7.15 -14.41 -18.68
C ALA A 234 8.49 -13.86 -18.16
N GLN A 235 8.60 -13.68 -16.84
CA GLN A 235 9.78 -13.04 -16.22
C GLN A 235 11.07 -13.82 -16.49
N GLU A 236 11.01 -15.15 -16.52
CA GLU A 236 12.14 -16.05 -16.77
C GLU A 236 12.70 -15.96 -18.21
N LEU A 237 11.88 -15.46 -19.13
CA LEU A 237 12.25 -15.28 -20.54
C LEU A 237 12.72 -13.87 -20.84
N LYS A 238 12.26 -12.89 -20.07
CA LYS A 238 12.36 -11.46 -20.36
C LYS A 238 13.78 -10.99 -20.69
N TRP A 239 14.76 -11.47 -19.96
CA TRP A 239 16.18 -11.08 -20.12
C TRP A 239 17.01 -12.00 -21.03
N LYS A 240 16.40 -13.01 -21.62
CA LYS A 240 17.11 -13.87 -22.56
C LYS A 240 17.34 -13.14 -23.88
N ARG A 241 18.58 -13.10 -24.37
CA ARG A 241 18.97 -12.40 -25.60
C ARG A 241 18.10 -12.82 -26.80
N ALA A 242 17.78 -14.11 -26.91
CA ALA A 242 16.92 -14.64 -27.98
C ALA A 242 15.47 -14.12 -27.91
N GLN A 243 15.02 -13.64 -26.72
CA GLN A 243 13.66 -13.15 -26.53
C GLN A 243 13.53 -11.64 -26.82
N LEU A 244 14.62 -10.90 -26.94
CA LEU A 244 14.57 -9.45 -27.18
C LEU A 244 13.80 -9.10 -28.46
N ALA A 245 14.23 -9.60 -29.60
CA ALA A 245 13.58 -9.28 -30.89
C ALA A 245 12.09 -9.71 -30.94
N PRO A 246 11.69 -10.92 -30.47
CA PRO A 246 10.28 -11.29 -30.33
C PRO A 246 9.49 -10.32 -29.42
N THR A 247 10.06 -9.89 -28.29
CA THR A 247 9.42 -8.96 -27.36
C THR A 247 9.19 -7.59 -28.01
N LEU A 248 10.20 -7.02 -28.64
CA LEU A 248 10.11 -5.73 -29.33
C LEU A 248 9.04 -5.77 -30.46
N ARG A 249 9.04 -6.87 -31.23
CA ARG A 249 8.03 -7.09 -32.28
C ARG A 249 6.63 -7.16 -31.69
N LEU A 250 6.44 -7.93 -30.63
CA LEU A 250 5.13 -8.07 -29.98
C LEU A 250 4.57 -6.71 -29.52
N TYR A 251 5.37 -5.90 -28.82
CA TYR A 251 4.89 -4.59 -28.35
C TYR A 251 4.55 -3.65 -29.51
N ARG A 252 5.33 -3.69 -30.61
CA ARG A 252 5.02 -2.95 -31.82
C ARG A 252 3.71 -3.41 -32.45
N GLU A 253 3.53 -4.73 -32.64
CA GLU A 253 2.30 -5.32 -33.19
C GLU A 253 1.06 -5.00 -32.35
N LEU A 254 1.17 -5.07 -31.03
CA LEU A 254 0.07 -4.70 -30.13
C LEU A 254 -0.24 -3.20 -30.17
N THR A 255 0.73 -2.36 -30.48
CA THR A 255 0.54 -0.90 -30.56
C THR A 255 -0.01 -0.46 -31.90
N GLU A 256 0.28 -1.17 -33.00
CA GLU A 256 -0.03 -0.73 -34.36
C GLU A 256 -1.50 -0.34 -34.58
N PRO A 257 -2.51 -1.06 -34.06
CA PRO A 257 -3.92 -0.68 -34.22
C PRO A 257 -4.35 0.52 -33.35
N HIS A 258 -3.46 1.07 -32.53
CA HIS A 258 -3.81 2.02 -31.48
C HIS A 258 -3.13 3.39 -31.61
N TRP A 259 -2.54 3.69 -32.77
CA TRP A 259 -1.94 5.00 -33.07
C TRP A 259 -2.97 6.16 -33.19
N GLU A 260 -4.26 5.86 -33.07
CA GLU A 260 -5.30 6.89 -32.93
C GLU A 260 -5.54 7.33 -31.47
N SER A 261 -4.91 6.67 -30.49
CA SER A 261 -4.97 7.06 -29.08
C SER A 261 -4.11 8.30 -28.85
N ASP A 262 -4.56 9.19 -27.97
CA ASP A 262 -3.78 10.36 -27.58
C ASP A 262 -2.54 9.93 -26.79
N ILE A 263 -2.67 8.84 -25.99
CA ILE A 263 -1.57 8.28 -25.20
C ILE A 263 -1.61 6.75 -25.25
N VAL A 264 -0.44 6.16 -25.54
CA VAL A 264 -0.20 4.71 -25.42
C VAL A 264 0.81 4.47 -24.30
N ILE A 265 0.54 3.51 -23.41
CA ILE A 265 1.41 3.22 -22.25
C ILE A 265 1.79 1.74 -22.27
N TRP A 266 3.11 1.48 -22.24
CA TRP A 266 3.68 0.15 -22.03
C TRP A 266 4.11 -0.02 -20.57
N PRO A 267 4.14 -1.25 -20.04
CA PRO A 267 4.49 -1.51 -18.66
C PRO A 267 5.97 -1.29 -18.35
N GLU A 268 6.30 -1.44 -17.07
CA GLU A 268 7.66 -1.46 -16.54
C GLU A 268 8.55 -2.43 -17.32
N THR A 269 9.72 -1.95 -17.76
CA THR A 269 10.71 -2.75 -18.48
C THR A 269 10.11 -3.52 -19.66
N ALA A 270 9.19 -2.91 -20.41
CA ALA A 270 8.62 -3.51 -21.62
C ALA A 270 9.70 -3.79 -22.67
N VAL A 271 10.72 -2.94 -22.70
CA VAL A 271 11.93 -3.11 -23.53
C VAL A 271 13.05 -3.69 -22.66
N PRO A 272 13.36 -5.01 -22.74
CA PRO A 272 14.36 -5.65 -21.91
C PRO A 272 15.78 -5.51 -22.49
N ALA A 273 16.19 -4.29 -22.79
CA ALA A 273 17.51 -3.89 -23.23
C ALA A 273 17.77 -2.44 -22.80
N PHE A 274 19.01 -2.02 -22.66
CA PHE A 274 19.31 -0.61 -22.39
C PHE A 274 18.88 0.27 -23.55
N ALA A 275 18.32 1.44 -23.25
CA ALA A 275 17.74 2.36 -24.24
C ALA A 275 18.72 2.64 -25.40
N HIS A 276 20.00 2.91 -25.10
CA HIS A 276 21.02 3.19 -26.13
C HIS A 276 21.27 2.01 -27.08
N GLN A 277 21.06 0.76 -26.64
CA GLN A 277 21.29 -0.43 -27.46
C GLN A 277 20.22 -0.65 -28.52
N VAL A 278 19.04 -0.09 -28.31
CA VAL A 278 17.86 -0.23 -29.18
C VAL A 278 17.41 1.11 -29.77
N GLU A 279 18.18 2.16 -29.56
CA GLU A 279 17.81 3.53 -29.96
C GLU A 279 17.53 3.63 -31.47
N GLU A 280 18.56 3.34 -32.29
CA GLU A 280 18.45 3.53 -33.75
C GLU A 280 17.47 2.55 -34.41
N ALA A 281 17.50 1.26 -33.99
CA ALA A 281 16.74 0.21 -34.62
C ALA A 281 15.27 0.13 -34.17
N PHE A 282 14.94 0.69 -33.01
CA PHE A 282 13.62 0.51 -32.40
C PHE A 282 13.01 1.79 -31.83
N LEU A 283 13.69 2.52 -30.93
CA LEU A 283 13.09 3.68 -30.25
C LEU A 283 12.92 4.87 -31.19
N ALA A 284 13.89 5.17 -32.04
CA ALA A 284 13.81 6.28 -32.98
C ALA A 284 12.69 6.10 -34.02
N PRO A 285 12.52 4.91 -34.67
CA PRO A 285 11.36 4.64 -35.54
C PRO A 285 10.01 4.74 -34.83
N LEU A 286 9.91 4.25 -33.57
CA LEU A 286 8.69 4.41 -32.77
C LEU A 286 8.41 5.87 -32.42
N SER A 287 9.43 6.65 -32.09
CA SER A 287 9.28 8.07 -31.80
C SER A 287 8.80 8.86 -33.01
N GLU A 288 9.32 8.53 -34.20
CA GLU A 288 8.87 9.13 -35.47
C GLU A 288 7.40 8.81 -35.73
N ARG A 289 7.02 7.52 -35.62
CA ARG A 289 5.64 7.10 -35.81
C ARG A 289 4.68 7.77 -34.82
N ALA A 290 5.07 7.86 -33.54
CA ALA A 290 4.30 8.54 -32.51
C ALA A 290 4.11 10.03 -32.84
N ARG A 291 5.14 10.69 -33.42
CA ARG A 291 5.07 12.09 -33.84
C ARG A 291 4.15 12.28 -35.05
N GLU A 292 4.22 11.39 -36.05
CA GLU A 292 3.36 11.43 -37.24
C GLU A 292 1.87 11.30 -36.89
N THR A 293 1.54 10.54 -35.87
CA THR A 293 0.16 10.28 -35.44
C THR A 293 -0.34 11.18 -34.31
N ASP A 294 0.50 12.12 -33.85
CA ASP A 294 0.25 13.00 -32.68
C ASP A 294 -0.06 12.18 -31.41
N THR A 295 0.54 10.99 -31.29
CA THR A 295 0.42 10.10 -30.14
C THR A 295 1.60 10.28 -29.21
N ALA A 296 1.38 10.37 -27.91
CA ALA A 296 2.44 10.24 -26.92
C ALA A 296 2.58 8.76 -26.50
N LEU A 297 3.78 8.19 -26.69
CA LEU A 297 4.09 6.83 -26.24
C LEU A 297 4.96 6.87 -24.99
N LEU A 298 4.49 6.26 -23.90
CA LEU A 298 5.23 6.07 -22.65
C LEU A 298 5.62 4.61 -22.49
N LEU A 299 6.89 4.30 -22.34
CA LEU A 299 7.37 2.92 -22.23
C LEU A 299 8.43 2.72 -21.15
N GLY A 300 8.42 1.54 -20.51
CA GLY A 300 9.42 1.12 -19.55
C GLY A 300 10.66 0.54 -20.24
N VAL A 301 11.84 1.10 -19.92
CA VAL A 301 13.13 0.69 -20.47
C VAL A 301 14.25 1.01 -19.48
N PRO A 302 15.22 0.11 -19.25
CA PRO A 302 16.40 0.47 -18.48
C PRO A 302 17.29 1.47 -19.22
N VAL A 303 17.84 2.45 -18.48
CA VAL A 303 18.74 3.47 -19.02
C VAL A 303 20.11 3.31 -18.36
N TRP A 304 21.16 3.32 -19.17
CA TRP A 304 22.55 3.35 -18.71
C TRP A 304 23.08 4.78 -18.77
N GLU A 305 23.73 5.21 -17.70
CA GLU A 305 24.39 6.51 -17.63
C GLU A 305 25.90 6.33 -17.47
N ASP A 306 26.66 6.75 -18.50
CA ASP A 306 28.12 6.54 -18.57
C ASP A 306 28.88 7.33 -17.50
N ALA A 307 28.43 8.54 -17.17
CA ALA A 307 29.11 9.46 -16.24
C ALA A 307 29.29 8.86 -14.83
N GLY A 308 28.37 8.02 -14.38
CA GLY A 308 28.40 7.40 -13.07
C GLY A 308 28.51 5.87 -13.08
N ARG A 309 28.58 5.25 -14.26
CA ARG A 309 28.46 3.79 -14.44
C ARG A 309 27.24 3.23 -13.71
N ARG A 310 26.11 3.96 -13.79
CA ARG A 310 24.85 3.64 -13.12
C ARG A 310 23.79 3.28 -14.15
N TYR A 311 22.90 2.40 -13.79
CA TYR A 311 21.73 2.12 -14.62
C TYR A 311 20.44 2.25 -13.79
N TYR A 312 19.39 2.69 -14.46
CA TYR A 312 18.12 3.06 -13.86
C TYR A 312 16.99 2.25 -14.47
N ASN A 313 16.02 1.88 -13.65
CA ASN A 313 14.70 1.47 -14.11
C ASN A 313 13.93 2.75 -14.49
N ALA A 314 13.53 2.88 -15.75
CA ALA A 314 13.04 4.14 -16.28
C ALA A 314 11.75 3.99 -17.07
N MET A 315 10.96 5.07 -17.08
CA MET A 315 9.92 5.32 -18.06
C MET A 315 10.40 6.39 -19.03
N LEU A 316 10.26 6.14 -20.32
CA LEU A 316 10.68 7.03 -21.40
C LEU A 316 9.45 7.47 -22.21
N SER A 317 9.31 8.77 -22.45
CA SER A 317 8.32 9.37 -23.33
C SER A 317 8.89 9.53 -24.74
N LEU A 318 8.14 9.11 -25.75
CA LEU A 318 8.44 9.25 -27.17
C LEU A 318 7.28 9.98 -27.90
N GLY A 319 7.59 10.58 -29.02
CA GLY A 319 6.67 11.37 -29.86
C GLY A 319 7.10 12.82 -29.96
N ALA A 320 6.16 13.75 -29.86
CA ALA A 320 6.44 15.21 -29.96
C ALA A 320 7.41 15.71 -28.88
N VAL A 321 7.42 15.10 -27.71
CA VAL A 321 8.33 15.40 -26.59
C VAL A 321 9.03 14.13 -26.17
N ARG A 322 10.35 14.22 -25.96
CA ARG A 322 11.13 13.16 -25.34
C ARG A 322 11.47 13.59 -23.91
N ASP A 323 11.07 12.74 -22.95
CA ASP A 323 11.27 12.98 -21.52
C ASP A 323 11.44 11.65 -20.81
N HIS A 324 11.90 11.66 -19.57
CA HIS A 324 12.12 10.40 -18.82
C HIS A 324 11.85 10.59 -17.33
N TYR A 325 11.55 9.46 -16.68
CA TYR A 325 11.46 9.33 -15.23
C TYR A 325 12.28 8.12 -14.79
N TYR A 326 13.13 8.29 -13.79
CA TYR A 326 13.90 7.22 -13.17
C TYR A 326 13.25 6.81 -11.86
N LYS A 327 13.10 5.50 -11.66
CA LYS A 327 12.57 4.94 -10.41
C LYS A 327 13.40 5.40 -9.23
N ARG A 328 12.73 5.90 -8.18
CA ARG A 328 13.37 6.44 -6.98
C ARG A 328 13.30 5.49 -5.81
N HIS A 329 12.13 4.88 -5.59
CA HIS A 329 11.93 3.93 -4.50
C HIS A 329 12.16 2.51 -5.01
N LEU A 330 13.37 2.00 -4.78
CA LEU A 330 13.78 0.68 -5.22
C LEU A 330 13.29 -0.40 -4.26
N VAL A 331 12.96 -1.58 -4.81
CA VAL A 331 12.55 -2.75 -4.03
C VAL A 331 13.78 -3.37 -3.35
N PRO A 332 13.80 -3.43 -1.99
CA PRO A 332 14.89 -4.09 -1.28
C PRO A 332 15.01 -5.57 -1.70
N PHE A 333 16.25 -6.04 -1.83
CA PHE A 333 16.62 -7.41 -2.28
C PHE A 333 16.20 -7.78 -3.72
N GLY A 334 15.43 -6.94 -4.41
CA GLY A 334 15.05 -7.15 -5.80
C GLY A 334 15.79 -6.23 -6.77
N GLU A 335 15.88 -4.94 -6.46
CA GLU A 335 16.49 -3.92 -7.30
C GLU A 335 17.77 -3.33 -6.69
N PHE A 336 17.88 -3.36 -5.38
CA PHE A 336 19.12 -3.02 -4.67
C PHE A 336 19.31 -3.92 -3.46
N MET A 337 20.56 -4.06 -3.03
CA MET A 337 20.95 -4.88 -1.88
C MET A 337 21.21 -4.02 -0.66
N PRO A 338 20.28 -3.99 0.33
CA PRO A 338 20.54 -3.30 1.58
C PRO A 338 21.65 -4.02 2.34
N LEU A 339 22.47 -3.24 3.09
CA LEU A 339 23.58 -3.76 3.90
C LEU A 339 24.58 -4.65 3.11
N ARG A 340 24.84 -4.33 1.84
CA ARG A 340 25.75 -5.09 0.96
C ARG A 340 27.12 -5.36 1.59
N SER A 341 27.65 -4.40 2.36
CA SER A 341 28.92 -4.57 3.09
C SER A 341 28.90 -5.67 4.16
N LEU A 342 27.73 -5.96 4.74
CA LEU A 342 27.54 -6.97 5.78
C LEU A 342 27.11 -8.33 5.19
N LEU A 343 26.27 -8.30 4.17
CA LEU A 343 25.60 -9.48 3.60
C LEU A 343 26.26 -9.97 2.30
N GLY A 344 27.35 -9.34 1.84
CA GLY A 344 28.00 -9.61 0.55
C GLY A 344 28.16 -11.10 0.20
N PRO A 345 28.79 -11.94 1.05
CA PRO A 345 29.00 -13.36 0.73
C PRO A 345 27.70 -14.17 0.57
N LEU A 346 26.66 -13.83 1.31
CA LEU A 346 25.33 -14.46 1.19
C LEU A 346 24.64 -14.06 -0.11
N LEU A 347 24.81 -12.80 -0.50
CA LEU A 347 24.16 -12.21 -1.67
C LEU A 347 24.78 -12.69 -2.98
N GLU A 348 26.10 -12.89 -3.03
CA GLU A 348 26.80 -13.49 -4.16
C GLU A 348 26.30 -14.92 -4.44
N TRP A 349 25.95 -15.65 -3.39
CA TRP A 349 25.36 -16.98 -3.50
C TRP A 349 23.94 -16.96 -4.09
N MET A 350 23.14 -15.93 -3.79
CA MET A 350 21.74 -15.82 -4.25
C MET A 350 21.59 -15.44 -5.74
N GLN A 351 22.63 -14.90 -6.38
CA GLN A 351 22.66 -14.55 -7.81
C GLN A 351 21.41 -13.83 -8.33
N VAL A 352 20.86 -12.86 -7.58
CA VAL A 352 19.68 -12.10 -8.00
C VAL A 352 20.00 -11.26 -9.24
N PRO A 353 19.39 -11.51 -10.41
CA PRO A 353 19.69 -10.74 -11.62
C PRO A 353 19.27 -9.28 -11.48
N MET A 354 20.11 -8.34 -11.97
CA MET A 354 19.78 -6.90 -12.02
C MET A 354 19.52 -6.24 -10.67
N SER A 355 20.26 -6.61 -9.62
CA SER A 355 20.09 -6.11 -8.26
C SER A 355 20.88 -4.84 -7.90
N ASP A 356 21.37 -4.10 -8.90
CA ASP A 356 22.22 -2.92 -8.72
C ASP A 356 21.67 -1.67 -9.44
N PHE A 357 20.35 -1.52 -9.49
CA PHE A 357 19.76 -0.30 -10.01
C PHE A 357 20.11 0.89 -9.10
N ALA A 358 20.39 2.02 -9.73
CA ALA A 358 20.51 3.29 -9.03
C ALA A 358 19.12 3.91 -8.83
N ALA A 359 18.92 4.54 -7.67
CA ALA A 359 17.73 5.35 -7.45
C ALA A 359 17.83 6.67 -8.21
N GLY A 360 16.74 7.07 -8.86
CA GLY A 360 16.64 8.37 -9.50
C GLY A 360 16.82 9.52 -8.50
N GLU A 361 17.56 10.54 -8.86
CA GLU A 361 17.83 11.69 -8.01
C GLU A 361 16.71 12.73 -8.16
N GLY A 362 16.24 13.30 -7.07
CA GLY A 362 15.47 14.55 -6.90
C GLY A 362 14.35 14.89 -7.91
N GLY A 363 13.57 15.91 -7.60
CA GLY A 363 12.58 16.48 -8.51
C GLY A 363 11.16 15.91 -8.39
N ALA A 364 10.25 16.39 -9.24
CA ALA A 364 8.87 15.92 -9.32
C ALA A 364 8.82 14.57 -10.06
N SER A 365 7.91 13.67 -9.64
CA SER A 365 7.61 12.44 -10.37
C SER A 365 6.77 12.73 -11.62
N LEU A 366 7.19 13.73 -12.41
CA LEU A 366 6.49 14.23 -13.59
C LEU A 366 7.22 13.84 -14.86
N ILE A 367 6.45 13.41 -15.87
CA ILE A 367 6.92 13.24 -17.25
C ILE A 367 5.99 13.95 -18.22
N ARG A 368 6.56 14.52 -19.27
CA ARG A 368 5.79 15.15 -20.34
C ARG A 368 5.39 14.13 -21.39
N LEU A 369 4.12 14.13 -21.74
CA LEU A 369 3.49 13.28 -22.76
C LEU A 369 2.81 14.19 -23.79
N GLY A 370 3.57 14.63 -24.80
CA GLY A 370 3.13 15.70 -25.68
C GLY A 370 2.91 17.00 -24.89
N ARG A 371 1.69 17.52 -24.93
CA ARG A 371 1.29 18.72 -24.16
C ARG A 371 0.88 18.43 -22.71
N PHE A 372 0.70 17.16 -22.36
CA PHE A 372 0.22 16.72 -21.04
C PHE A 372 1.37 16.37 -20.09
N ARG A 373 1.07 16.35 -18.82
CA ARG A 373 2.00 15.99 -17.74
C ARG A 373 1.41 14.84 -16.91
N ALA A 374 2.11 13.72 -16.89
CA ALA A 374 1.74 12.60 -16.06
C ALA A 374 2.57 12.55 -14.78
N GLY A 375 1.93 12.30 -13.64
CA GLY A 375 2.62 11.88 -12.43
C GLY A 375 2.93 10.39 -12.54
N VAL A 376 4.21 10.01 -12.54
CA VAL A 376 4.64 8.64 -12.82
C VAL A 376 5.14 7.96 -11.56
N SER A 377 4.76 6.70 -11.40
CA SER A 377 5.32 5.74 -10.45
C SER A 377 5.63 4.43 -11.17
N ILE A 378 6.71 3.75 -10.73
CA ILE A 378 7.10 2.45 -11.28
C ILE A 378 6.87 1.38 -10.21
N CYS A 379 5.95 0.43 -10.48
CA CYS A 379 5.67 -0.74 -9.65
C CYS A 379 5.35 -0.32 -8.18
N TYR A 380 6.15 -0.78 -7.23
CA TYR A 380 6.01 -0.60 -5.78
C TYR A 380 5.94 0.86 -5.29
N GLU A 381 6.37 1.84 -6.11
CA GLU A 381 6.35 3.27 -5.74
C GLU A 381 4.95 3.78 -5.42
N ASP A 382 3.89 3.25 -6.01
CA ASP A 382 2.52 3.68 -5.71
C ASP A 382 2.05 3.31 -4.30
N ALA A 383 2.76 2.39 -3.63
CA ALA A 383 2.54 2.11 -2.22
C ALA A 383 2.92 3.29 -1.31
N PHE A 384 3.82 4.19 -1.76
CA PHE A 384 4.32 5.35 -1.04
C PHE A 384 3.61 6.63 -1.48
N GLY A 385 2.40 6.86 -0.95
CA GLY A 385 1.55 7.97 -1.37
C GLY A 385 2.22 9.34 -1.30
N GLU A 386 3.06 9.62 -0.30
CA GLU A 386 3.77 10.90 -0.19
C GLU A 386 4.77 11.15 -1.32
N GLU A 387 5.41 10.10 -1.83
CA GLU A 387 6.36 10.24 -2.95
C GLU A 387 5.64 10.63 -4.25
N MET A 388 4.40 10.16 -4.44
CA MET A 388 3.58 10.52 -5.58
C MET A 388 3.06 11.98 -5.52
N LEU A 389 2.98 12.57 -4.31
CA LEU A 389 2.55 13.98 -4.15
C LEU A 389 3.52 14.96 -4.84
N ALA A 390 4.79 14.59 -5.04
CA ALA A 390 5.76 15.43 -5.71
C ALA A 390 5.37 15.82 -7.15
N ALA A 391 4.49 15.04 -7.81
CA ALA A 391 3.96 15.37 -9.14
C ALA A 391 2.83 16.40 -9.10
N LEU A 392 2.20 16.62 -7.94
CA LEU A 392 1.00 17.43 -7.81
C LEU A 392 1.30 18.85 -7.27
N PRO A 393 0.54 19.85 -7.70
CA PRO A 393 -0.71 19.78 -8.48
C PRO A 393 -0.52 19.70 -10.00
N LEU A 394 0.70 19.62 -10.50
CA LEU A 394 1.04 19.82 -11.92
C LEU A 394 0.63 18.65 -12.82
N ALA A 395 0.49 17.44 -12.27
CA ALA A 395 0.09 16.29 -13.05
C ALA A 395 -1.39 16.38 -13.46
N ASP A 396 -1.65 16.13 -14.73
CA ASP A 396 -2.98 16.06 -15.33
C ASP A 396 -3.68 14.76 -14.97
N PHE A 397 -2.93 13.67 -14.90
CA PHE A 397 -3.32 12.31 -14.48
C PHE A 397 -2.10 11.58 -13.91
N LEU A 398 -2.32 10.37 -13.38
CA LEU A 398 -1.26 9.52 -12.82
C LEU A 398 -1.05 8.29 -13.69
N VAL A 399 0.19 7.78 -13.69
CA VAL A 399 0.56 6.52 -14.34
C VAL A 399 1.30 5.66 -13.34
N ASN A 400 0.92 4.37 -13.24
CA ASN A 400 1.72 3.35 -12.60
C ASN A 400 2.07 2.26 -13.63
N ALA A 401 3.35 2.16 -13.96
CA ALA A 401 3.87 1.11 -14.84
C ALA A 401 4.47 -0.02 -13.99
N SER A 402 3.94 -1.24 -14.10
CA SER A 402 4.28 -2.32 -13.19
C SER A 402 4.59 -3.65 -13.89
N ASN A 403 5.30 -4.52 -13.16
CA ASN A 403 5.55 -5.88 -13.59
C ASN A 403 5.26 -6.86 -12.43
N ASP A 404 3.99 -7.24 -12.28
CA ASP A 404 3.55 -8.16 -11.22
C ASP A 404 3.93 -9.63 -11.49
N ALA A 405 4.69 -9.93 -12.56
CA ALA A 405 5.15 -11.29 -12.89
C ALA A 405 5.95 -11.96 -11.77
N TRP A 406 6.56 -11.15 -10.89
CA TRP A 406 7.32 -11.61 -9.72
C TRP A 406 6.51 -12.43 -8.73
N PHE A 407 5.19 -12.22 -8.66
CA PHE A 407 4.32 -12.77 -7.61
C PHE A 407 3.37 -13.85 -8.12
N GLY A 408 3.39 -14.17 -9.41
CA GLY A 408 2.53 -15.17 -10.04
C GLY A 408 1.04 -14.90 -9.81
N ASP A 409 0.24 -15.95 -9.94
CA ASP A 409 -1.20 -15.91 -9.64
C ASP A 409 -1.41 -16.00 -8.11
N SER A 410 -1.48 -14.83 -7.48
CA SER A 410 -1.56 -14.70 -6.02
C SER A 410 -2.39 -13.47 -5.62
N LEU A 411 -2.46 -13.18 -4.32
CA LEU A 411 -3.15 -11.97 -3.83
C LEU A 411 -2.43 -10.67 -4.22
N ALA A 412 -1.11 -10.72 -4.50
CA ALA A 412 -0.29 -9.53 -4.70
C ALA A 412 -0.79 -8.59 -5.82
N PRO A 413 -1.08 -9.03 -7.05
CA PRO A 413 -1.57 -8.15 -8.11
C PRO A 413 -2.89 -7.46 -7.76
N HIS A 414 -3.78 -8.14 -7.04
CA HIS A 414 -5.06 -7.60 -6.58
C HIS A 414 -4.90 -6.55 -5.49
N GLN A 415 -4.04 -6.84 -4.49
CA GLN A 415 -3.72 -5.90 -3.42
C GLN A 415 -3.00 -4.67 -3.98
N HIS A 416 -2.12 -4.84 -4.93
CA HIS A 416 -1.41 -3.76 -5.60
C HIS A 416 -2.37 -2.86 -6.41
N LEU A 417 -3.33 -3.47 -7.13
CA LEU A 417 -4.40 -2.71 -7.80
C LEU A 417 -5.26 -1.93 -6.79
N GLN A 418 -5.54 -2.51 -5.62
CA GLN A 418 -6.28 -1.81 -4.56
C GLN A 418 -5.51 -0.59 -4.03
N ILE A 419 -4.19 -0.68 -3.91
CA ILE A 419 -3.31 0.46 -3.56
C ILE A 419 -3.40 1.54 -4.63
N ALA A 420 -3.29 1.19 -5.92
CA ALA A 420 -3.41 2.13 -7.04
C ALA A 420 -4.77 2.85 -7.03
N ARG A 421 -5.87 2.14 -6.76
CA ARG A 421 -7.22 2.73 -6.59
C ARG A 421 -7.25 3.79 -5.49
N GLN A 422 -6.61 3.47 -4.36
CA GLN A 422 -6.51 4.40 -3.23
C GLN A 422 -5.73 5.67 -3.61
N ARG A 423 -4.64 5.54 -4.39
CA ARG A 423 -3.86 6.71 -4.87
C ARG A 423 -4.70 7.61 -5.77
N ALA A 424 -5.48 7.04 -6.70
CA ALA A 424 -6.37 7.82 -7.56
C ALA A 424 -7.36 8.65 -6.73
N LEU A 425 -7.99 8.04 -5.72
CA LEU A 425 -8.96 8.68 -4.84
C LEU A 425 -8.33 9.78 -3.96
N GLU A 426 -7.19 9.49 -3.33
CA GLU A 426 -6.49 10.44 -2.45
C GLU A 426 -6.07 11.71 -3.20
N MET A 427 -5.64 11.56 -4.44
CA MET A 427 -5.06 12.63 -5.24
C MET A 427 -6.08 13.29 -6.17
N GLY A 428 -7.28 12.72 -6.30
CA GLY A 428 -8.34 13.23 -7.18
C GLY A 428 -7.90 13.24 -8.63
N ARG A 429 -7.19 12.20 -9.09
CA ARG A 429 -6.68 12.04 -10.45
C ARG A 429 -7.06 10.69 -11.03
N TYR A 430 -7.29 10.63 -12.35
CA TYR A 430 -7.26 9.35 -13.04
C TYR A 430 -5.89 8.71 -12.83
N LEU A 431 -5.88 7.38 -12.64
CA LEU A 431 -4.65 6.60 -12.60
C LEU A 431 -4.72 5.50 -13.66
N LEU A 432 -3.70 5.50 -14.52
CA LEU A 432 -3.51 4.56 -15.61
C LEU A 432 -2.47 3.53 -15.18
N ARG A 433 -2.94 2.32 -14.87
CA ARG A 433 -2.06 1.23 -14.46
C ARG A 433 -1.78 0.32 -15.65
N ALA A 434 -0.53 0.33 -16.15
CA ALA A 434 -0.05 -0.56 -17.20
C ALA A 434 0.81 -1.67 -16.60
N THR A 435 0.42 -2.93 -16.76
CA THR A 435 1.15 -4.08 -16.20
C THR A 435 1.57 -5.05 -17.30
N ASN A 436 2.65 -5.81 -17.05
CA ASN A 436 3.11 -6.83 -17.99
C ASN A 436 2.20 -8.09 -17.95
N THR A 437 2.00 -8.68 -16.76
CA THR A 437 1.22 -9.93 -16.57
C THR A 437 0.08 -9.77 -15.57
N GLY A 438 0.11 -8.73 -14.74
CA GLY A 438 -0.89 -8.45 -13.72
C GLY A 438 -2.20 -7.93 -14.30
N ILE A 439 -2.84 -7.01 -13.58
CA ILE A 439 -4.12 -6.41 -13.96
C ILE A 439 -3.85 -4.95 -14.37
N SER A 440 -3.88 -4.68 -15.68
CA SER A 440 -3.89 -3.30 -16.17
C SER A 440 -5.27 -2.69 -15.92
N ALA A 441 -5.32 -1.39 -15.58
CA ALA A 441 -6.57 -0.75 -15.19
C ALA A 441 -6.60 0.73 -15.53
N ILE A 442 -7.79 1.23 -15.84
CA ILE A 442 -8.12 2.66 -15.91
C ILE A 442 -8.98 2.96 -14.68
N ILE A 443 -8.48 3.83 -13.82
CA ILE A 443 -9.06 4.15 -12.51
C ILE A 443 -9.48 5.61 -12.50
N ASP A 444 -10.72 5.90 -12.08
CA ASP A 444 -11.22 7.27 -12.00
C ASP A 444 -10.76 8.00 -10.71
N PRO A 445 -10.97 9.34 -10.60
CA PRO A 445 -10.59 10.10 -9.43
C PRO A 445 -11.33 9.73 -8.12
N GLN A 446 -12.34 8.88 -8.18
CA GLN A 446 -13.05 8.30 -7.04
C GLN A 446 -12.54 6.88 -6.70
N GLY A 447 -11.48 6.41 -7.36
CA GLY A 447 -10.90 5.08 -7.14
C GLY A 447 -11.72 3.93 -7.75
N ARG A 448 -12.69 4.21 -8.62
CA ARG A 448 -13.50 3.19 -9.30
C ARG A 448 -12.79 2.68 -10.55
N LEU A 449 -12.95 1.40 -10.83
CA LEU A 449 -12.41 0.77 -12.03
C LEU A 449 -13.32 1.07 -13.22
N LEU A 450 -12.84 1.79 -14.22
CA LEU A 450 -13.55 2.02 -15.48
C LEU A 450 -13.32 0.89 -16.48
N GLY A 451 -12.18 0.22 -16.39
CA GLY A 451 -11.84 -0.94 -17.18
C GLY A 451 -10.64 -1.67 -16.58
N THR A 452 -10.57 -2.98 -16.81
CA THR A 452 -9.46 -3.84 -16.39
C THR A 452 -9.11 -4.84 -17.47
N SER A 453 -7.83 -5.19 -17.60
CA SER A 453 -7.38 -6.29 -18.43
C SER A 453 -7.55 -7.64 -17.72
N PRO A 454 -7.69 -8.75 -18.45
CA PRO A 454 -7.49 -10.08 -17.87
C PRO A 454 -6.02 -10.27 -17.48
N ALA A 455 -5.76 -10.82 -16.30
CA ALA A 455 -4.42 -11.19 -15.88
C ALA A 455 -3.87 -12.33 -16.75
N PHE A 456 -2.54 -12.39 -16.89
CA PHE A 456 -1.79 -13.44 -17.60
C PHE A 456 -2.21 -13.66 -19.07
N ARG A 457 -2.70 -12.59 -19.74
CA ARG A 457 -3.05 -12.61 -21.16
C ARG A 457 -2.45 -11.40 -21.86
N ARG A 458 -2.13 -11.54 -23.15
CA ARG A 458 -1.84 -10.41 -24.03
C ARG A 458 -3.13 -9.62 -24.22
N HIS A 459 -3.07 -8.32 -24.00
CA HIS A 459 -4.26 -7.46 -24.10
C HIS A 459 -3.86 -6.00 -24.32
N VAL A 460 -4.73 -5.24 -24.98
CA VAL A 460 -4.66 -3.79 -24.98
C VAL A 460 -5.96 -3.25 -24.42
N LEU A 461 -5.85 -2.65 -23.24
CA LEU A 461 -6.99 -2.02 -22.56
C LEU A 461 -7.16 -0.59 -23.08
N GLN A 462 -8.26 -0.35 -23.76
CA GLN A 462 -8.63 0.97 -24.28
C GLN A 462 -9.66 1.65 -23.39
N GLY A 463 -9.61 2.96 -23.34
CA GLY A 463 -10.60 3.77 -22.64
C GLY A 463 -10.38 5.26 -22.80
N SER A 464 -11.19 6.04 -22.12
CA SER A 464 -11.09 7.51 -22.12
C SER A 464 -10.97 8.00 -20.68
N ILE A 465 -10.10 8.97 -20.47
CA ILE A 465 -9.97 9.70 -19.21
C ILE A 465 -10.17 11.19 -19.43
N ARG A 466 -10.18 11.97 -18.36
CA ARG A 466 -10.12 13.43 -18.45
C ARG A 466 -8.91 13.97 -17.68
N VAL A 467 -8.29 14.99 -18.25
CA VAL A 467 -7.34 15.83 -17.50
C VAL A 467 -8.03 16.39 -16.25
N MET A 468 -7.39 16.33 -15.11
CA MET A 468 -7.99 16.80 -13.86
C MET A 468 -7.29 18.05 -13.34
N HIS A 469 -8.07 19.05 -12.95
CA HIS A 469 -7.59 20.32 -12.38
C HIS A 469 -8.00 20.47 -10.91
N GLY A 470 -7.23 21.23 -10.14
CA GLY A 470 -7.44 21.39 -8.71
C GLY A 470 -6.70 20.36 -7.88
N THR A 471 -6.95 20.32 -6.58
CA THR A 471 -6.26 19.43 -5.63
C THR A 471 -7.19 19.01 -4.52
N THR A 472 -7.01 17.78 -4.01
CA THR A 472 -7.62 17.36 -2.75
C THR A 472 -6.89 18.01 -1.56
N PRO A 473 -7.51 18.08 -0.39
CA PRO A 473 -6.81 18.50 0.83
C PRO A 473 -5.58 17.62 1.13
N TYR A 474 -5.66 16.30 0.92
CA TYR A 474 -4.53 15.39 1.12
C TYR A 474 -3.29 15.77 0.29
N VAL A 475 -3.47 16.27 -0.94
CA VAL A 475 -2.35 16.73 -1.77
C VAL A 475 -1.59 17.90 -1.13
N ARG A 476 -2.25 18.71 -0.30
CA ARG A 476 -1.65 19.89 0.34
C ARG A 476 -0.83 19.56 1.58
N TRP A 477 -1.26 18.59 2.37
CA TRP A 477 -0.65 18.31 3.67
C TRP A 477 -0.14 16.87 3.85
N GLY A 478 -0.31 16.00 2.86
CA GLY A 478 0.17 14.61 2.89
C GLY A 478 -0.38 13.84 4.08
N ASN A 479 0.46 12.96 4.63
CA ASN A 479 0.15 12.15 5.81
C ASN A 479 0.20 12.94 7.13
N ALA A 480 0.75 14.17 7.13
CA ALA A 480 1.05 14.91 8.37
C ALA A 480 -0.18 15.07 9.27
N VAL A 481 -1.33 15.45 8.69
CA VAL A 481 -2.56 15.67 9.47
C VAL A 481 -3.06 14.37 10.10
N ALA A 482 -3.09 13.27 9.37
CA ALA A 482 -3.51 11.96 9.90
C ALA A 482 -2.59 11.49 11.03
N VAL A 483 -1.27 11.65 10.87
CA VAL A 483 -0.25 11.28 11.86
C VAL A 483 -0.36 12.15 13.12
N LEU A 484 -0.53 13.46 12.96
CA LEU A 484 -0.71 14.37 14.08
C LEU A 484 -2.02 14.10 14.85
N LEU A 485 -3.12 13.80 14.15
CA LEU A 485 -4.37 13.40 14.78
C LEU A 485 -4.21 12.08 15.55
N ALA A 486 -3.53 11.10 14.97
CA ALA A 486 -3.25 9.82 15.63
C ALA A 486 -2.40 10.03 16.91
N ALA A 487 -1.35 10.86 16.83
CA ALA A 487 -0.52 11.20 17.98
C ALA A 487 -1.31 11.94 19.07
N ALA A 488 -2.15 12.89 18.68
CA ALA A 488 -3.03 13.63 19.60
C ALA A 488 -4.02 12.70 20.31
N LEU A 489 -4.64 11.76 19.57
CA LEU A 489 -5.56 10.78 20.15
C LEU A 489 -4.84 9.81 21.08
N ALA A 490 -3.64 9.34 20.73
CA ALA A 490 -2.82 8.50 21.62
C ALA A 490 -2.48 9.24 22.93
N LEU A 491 -2.06 10.50 22.84
CA LEU A 491 -1.75 11.33 24.01
C LEU A 491 -2.98 11.61 24.86
N LEU A 492 -4.11 11.94 24.24
CA LEU A 492 -5.38 12.16 24.94
C LEU A 492 -5.82 10.87 25.65
N GLY A 493 -5.80 9.75 24.95
CA GLY A 493 -6.12 8.44 25.50
C GLY A 493 -5.27 8.10 26.73
N TRP A 494 -3.96 8.31 26.62
CA TRP A 494 -3.03 8.13 27.73
C TRP A 494 -3.36 9.04 28.94
N ARG A 495 -3.63 10.34 28.71
CA ARG A 495 -4.00 11.28 29.76
C ARG A 495 -5.31 10.89 30.48
N VAL A 496 -6.31 10.45 29.70
CA VAL A 496 -7.59 9.97 30.24
C VAL A 496 -7.38 8.73 31.12
N CYS A 497 -6.55 7.77 30.67
CA CYS A 497 -6.21 6.58 31.45
C CYS A 497 -5.54 6.95 32.78
N ARG A 498 -4.55 7.85 32.77
CA ARG A 498 -3.83 8.29 34.01
C ARG A 498 -4.74 8.98 35.02
N ARG A 499 -5.67 9.83 34.55
CA ARG A 499 -6.64 10.48 35.45
C ARG A 499 -7.59 9.47 36.09
N GLY A 500 -7.97 8.42 35.38
CA GLY A 500 -8.78 7.32 35.91
C GLY A 500 -8.07 6.56 37.03
N ASP A 501 -6.73 6.37 36.93
CA ASP A 501 -5.93 5.70 37.94
C ASP A 501 -5.82 6.55 39.24
N SER A 502 -5.60 7.88 39.13
CA SER A 502 -5.49 8.77 40.30
C SER A 502 -6.81 8.82 41.07
N THR A 503 -7.95 8.97 40.40
CA THR A 503 -9.28 8.98 41.05
C THR A 503 -9.68 7.63 41.67
N ALA A 504 -9.14 6.51 41.17
CA ALA A 504 -9.32 5.20 41.79
C ALA A 504 -8.48 5.04 43.06
N ALA A 505 -7.23 5.53 43.03
CA ALA A 505 -6.34 5.54 44.21
C ALA A 505 -6.90 6.39 45.34
N ASP A 506 -7.40 7.62 45.03
CA ASP A 506 -8.02 8.52 46.01
C ASP A 506 -9.28 7.91 46.63
N ARG A 507 -10.09 7.19 45.87
CA ARG A 507 -11.27 6.48 46.40
C ARG A 507 -10.92 5.29 47.30
N CYS A 508 -9.78 4.63 47.04
CA CYS A 508 -9.30 3.57 47.93
C CYS A 508 -8.73 4.15 49.25
N ALA A 509 -8.00 5.26 49.17
CA ALA A 509 -7.46 5.96 50.35
C ALA A 509 -8.59 6.45 51.25
N ASN A 510 -9.63 7.11 50.72
CA ASN A 510 -10.79 7.58 51.50
C ASN A 510 -11.69 6.46 52.06
N ARG A 511 -11.66 5.26 51.52
CA ARG A 511 -12.41 4.11 52.09
C ARG A 511 -11.68 3.44 53.25
N SER A 512 -10.35 3.54 53.30
CA SER A 512 -9.56 3.05 54.44
C SER A 512 -9.66 3.96 55.70
N GLU A 513 -10.05 5.24 55.54
CA GLU A 513 -10.35 6.15 56.65
C GLU A 513 -11.76 5.98 57.27
N CYS A 514 -12.69 5.25 56.59
CA CYS A 514 -14.03 5.01 57.08
C CYS A 514 -14.19 3.71 57.92
N VAL A 515 -13.10 3.06 58.29
CA VAL A 515 -13.09 1.83 59.12
C VAL A 515 -12.32 2.06 60.43
N TYR A 516 -12.62 3.17 61.08
CA TYR A 516 -12.29 3.38 62.50
C TYR A 516 -13.50 3.91 63.26
#